data_6ca6e39ba7243fd9fa4d7b12d4329736
#
_entry.id   6ca6e39ba7243fd9fa4d7b12d4329736
#
_cell.length_a   1.000
_cell.length_b   1.000
_cell.length_c   1.000
_cell.angle_alpha   90.00
_cell.angle_beta   90.00
_cell.angle_gamma   90.00
#
_symmetry.space_group_name_H-M   'P 1'
#
loop_
_entity.id
_entity.type
_entity.pdbx_description
1 polymer ?
#
loop_
_entity_poly.entity_id
_entity_poly.type
_entity_poly.pdbx_seq_one_letter_code
_entity_poly.pdbx_strand_id
1 'polypeptide(L)'
;MINTNLNYPYLEKTIVEHFGHYFVKNHIHNVVLGISGGIDSTVVAILLQRIEEYLKSIYRFDLNIHGYSLPTNTTNKDELFTSTLVGNAFCTHFTVDNITNITKNIDEYLNSSSIPNTFKTGNIKSRFRMMYLYNKSKEYSGVVVGTDNYTEKLLGFSTIGGDDTADIMPILNLWKTEIYKLAEHFLTQFEEEKNFAACHALQSSIQLDPQDGLGISSTDMDQLGANSYYEVDEILFDYLNGIDENDLLKNILLL
;
A
#
# COMPACT_ATOMS: atom_id res chain seq x y z
N MET A 1 -23.86 -7.05 3.80
CA MET A 1 -22.68 -7.27 4.70
C MET A 1 -21.58 -7.96 3.93
N ILE A 2 -20.42 -7.35 3.89
CA ILE A 2 -19.21 -7.99 3.34
C ILE A 2 -18.91 -9.23 4.18
N ASN A 3 -18.57 -10.33 3.52
CA ASN A 3 -18.23 -11.56 4.21
C ASN A 3 -16.83 -11.44 4.84
N THR A 4 -16.74 -10.84 6.03
CA THR A 4 -15.49 -10.71 6.78
C THR A 4 -14.98 -12.04 7.37
N ASN A 5 -15.68 -13.15 7.12
CA ASN A 5 -15.32 -14.49 7.57
C ASN A 5 -14.51 -15.27 6.52
N LEU A 6 -13.58 -14.60 5.83
CA LEU A 6 -12.63 -15.28 4.96
C LEU A 6 -11.73 -16.21 5.79
N ASN A 7 -11.32 -17.31 5.17
CA ASN A 7 -10.27 -18.14 5.75
C ASN A 7 -8.91 -17.50 5.44
N TYR A 8 -8.44 -16.61 6.34
CA TYR A 8 -7.21 -15.84 6.15
C TYR A 8 -5.95 -16.70 6.01
N PRO A 9 -5.77 -17.83 6.73
CA PRO A 9 -4.70 -18.78 6.43
C PRO A 9 -4.73 -19.31 5.01
N TYR A 10 -5.90 -19.60 4.47
CA TYR A 10 -6.05 -20.06 3.09
C TYR A 10 -5.82 -18.93 2.08
N LEU A 11 -6.27 -17.70 2.39
CA LEU A 11 -6.05 -16.52 1.56
C LEU A 11 -4.56 -16.20 1.45
N GLU A 12 -3.86 -16.12 2.58
CA GLU A 12 -2.40 -15.94 2.64
C GLU A 12 -1.69 -16.99 1.77
N LYS A 13 -1.97 -18.28 2.02
CA LYS A 13 -1.39 -19.37 1.25
C LYS A 13 -1.63 -19.20 -0.25
N THR A 14 -2.86 -18.86 -0.63
CA THR A 14 -3.23 -18.71 -2.05
C THR A 14 -2.46 -17.58 -2.71
N ILE A 15 -2.33 -16.42 -2.05
CA ILE A 15 -1.56 -15.28 -2.56
C ILE A 15 -0.08 -15.66 -2.67
N VAL A 16 0.49 -16.25 -1.63
CA VAL A 16 1.90 -16.64 -1.56
C VAL A 16 2.25 -17.65 -2.66
N GLU A 17 1.45 -18.70 -2.83
CA GLU A 17 1.68 -19.70 -3.86
C GLU A 17 1.50 -19.12 -5.28
N HIS A 18 0.46 -18.31 -5.49
CA HIS A 18 0.19 -17.70 -6.79
C HIS A 18 1.33 -16.81 -7.26
N PHE A 19 1.74 -15.83 -6.44
CA PHE A 19 2.83 -14.93 -6.80
C PHE A 19 4.18 -15.63 -6.78
N GLY A 20 4.40 -16.59 -5.88
CA GLY A 20 5.60 -17.43 -5.89
C GLY A 20 5.77 -18.18 -7.22
N HIS A 21 4.73 -18.86 -7.69
CA HIS A 21 4.76 -19.52 -9.01
C HIS A 21 4.97 -18.52 -10.16
N TYR A 22 4.33 -17.34 -10.08
CA TYR A 22 4.50 -16.30 -11.08
C TYR A 22 5.95 -15.82 -11.17
N PHE A 23 6.61 -15.59 -10.01
CA PHE A 23 7.99 -15.13 -9.97
C PHE A 23 8.97 -16.19 -10.51
N VAL A 24 8.80 -17.45 -10.11
CA VAL A 24 9.63 -18.54 -10.65
C VAL A 24 9.46 -18.67 -12.16
N LYS A 25 8.22 -18.71 -12.65
CA LYS A 25 7.90 -18.86 -14.08
C LYS A 25 8.50 -17.75 -14.94
N ASN A 26 8.55 -16.53 -14.41
CA ASN A 26 9.01 -15.35 -15.14
C ASN A 26 10.45 -14.94 -14.76
N HIS A 27 11.15 -15.73 -13.96
CA HIS A 27 12.52 -15.46 -13.48
C HIS A 27 12.66 -14.09 -12.80
N ILE A 28 11.67 -13.69 -11.98
CA ILE A 28 11.67 -12.42 -11.25
C ILE A 28 12.37 -12.63 -9.91
N HIS A 29 13.58 -12.12 -9.79
CA HIS A 29 14.43 -12.21 -8.59
C HIS A 29 14.42 -10.95 -7.75
N ASN A 30 13.85 -9.86 -8.24
CA ASN A 30 13.84 -8.57 -7.55
C ASN A 30 12.46 -7.93 -7.64
N VAL A 31 11.97 -7.47 -6.51
CA VAL A 31 10.74 -6.67 -6.42
C VAL A 31 11.04 -5.34 -5.75
N VAL A 32 10.40 -4.28 -6.20
CA VAL A 32 10.55 -2.93 -5.66
C VAL A 32 9.21 -2.48 -5.08
N LEU A 33 9.22 -2.04 -3.82
CA LEU A 33 8.02 -1.67 -3.09
C LEU A 33 8.19 -0.31 -2.42
N GLY A 34 7.19 0.55 -2.56
CA GLY A 34 7.06 1.77 -1.76
C GLY A 34 6.52 1.44 -0.36
N ILE A 35 7.23 1.85 0.69
CA ILE A 35 6.83 1.66 2.09
C ILE A 35 6.38 3.01 2.65
N SER A 36 5.07 3.23 2.73
CA SER A 36 4.49 4.44 3.33
C SER A 36 4.43 4.37 4.86
N GLY A 37 4.36 3.17 5.43
CA GLY A 37 4.04 2.91 6.83
C GLY A 37 2.55 2.60 7.06
N GLY A 38 1.69 2.91 6.09
CA GLY A 38 0.27 2.54 6.12
C GLY A 38 0.05 1.04 6.01
N ILE A 39 -1.15 0.60 6.41
CA ILE A 39 -1.50 -0.82 6.53
C ILE A 39 -1.33 -1.61 5.22
N ASP A 40 -1.69 -1.02 4.06
CA ASP A 40 -1.62 -1.67 2.77
C ASP A 40 -0.18 -2.01 2.39
N SER A 41 0.71 -1.02 2.43
CA SER A 41 2.13 -1.22 2.14
C SER A 41 2.79 -2.20 3.11
N THR A 42 2.33 -2.23 4.36
CA THR A 42 2.81 -3.15 5.38
C THR A 42 2.36 -4.58 5.11
N VAL A 43 1.08 -4.79 4.80
CA VAL A 43 0.55 -6.12 4.43
C VAL A 43 1.21 -6.65 3.16
N VAL A 44 1.43 -5.80 2.16
CA VAL A 44 2.16 -6.19 0.95
C VAL A 44 3.62 -6.58 1.27
N ALA A 45 4.30 -5.83 2.13
CA ALA A 45 5.67 -6.17 2.55
C ALA A 45 5.74 -7.53 3.27
N ILE A 46 4.77 -7.81 4.16
CA ILE A 46 4.66 -9.12 4.83
C ILE A 46 4.40 -10.24 3.81
N LEU A 47 3.46 -10.05 2.89
CA LEU A 47 3.17 -11.04 1.85
C LEU A 47 4.41 -11.32 0.98
N LEU A 48 5.17 -10.30 0.61
CA LEU A 48 6.42 -10.48 -0.14
C LEU A 48 7.47 -11.27 0.65
N GLN A 49 7.60 -11.02 1.95
CA GLN A 49 8.48 -11.82 2.82
C GLN A 49 8.02 -13.28 2.88
N ARG A 50 6.73 -13.54 3.06
CA ARG A 50 6.18 -14.91 3.03
C ARG A 50 6.40 -15.60 1.67
N ILE A 51 6.32 -14.84 0.57
CA ILE A 51 6.65 -15.35 -0.77
C ILE A 51 8.15 -15.69 -0.87
N GLU A 52 9.04 -14.83 -0.36
CA GLU A 52 10.49 -15.09 -0.33
C GLU A 52 10.80 -16.38 0.42
N GLU A 53 10.25 -16.54 1.62
CA GLU A 53 10.40 -17.75 2.45
C GLU A 53 9.88 -19.00 1.73
N TYR A 54 8.71 -18.92 1.11
CA TYR A 54 8.12 -20.01 0.30
C TYR A 54 9.03 -20.39 -0.88
N LEU A 55 9.48 -19.40 -1.65
CA LEU A 55 10.33 -19.60 -2.80
C LEU A 55 11.67 -20.25 -2.43
N LYS A 56 12.27 -19.79 -1.36
CA LYS A 56 13.52 -20.35 -0.84
C LYS A 56 13.36 -21.79 -0.36
N SER A 57 12.27 -22.09 0.34
CA SER A 57 12.02 -23.43 0.88
C SER A 57 11.67 -24.47 -0.20
N ILE A 58 10.81 -24.10 -1.16
CA ILE A 58 10.25 -25.05 -2.15
C ILE A 58 11.09 -25.11 -3.44
N TYR A 59 11.54 -23.93 -3.92
CA TYR A 59 12.18 -23.83 -5.24
C TYR A 59 13.68 -23.54 -5.17
N ARG A 60 14.24 -23.27 -3.96
CA ARG A 60 15.61 -22.74 -3.79
C ARG A 60 15.86 -21.52 -4.66
N PHE A 61 14.84 -20.67 -4.75
CA PHE A 61 14.81 -19.47 -5.57
C PHE A 61 14.93 -18.25 -4.66
N ASP A 62 15.91 -17.39 -4.93
CA ASP A 62 16.13 -16.18 -4.15
C ASP A 62 15.29 -15.03 -4.71
N LEU A 63 14.54 -14.36 -3.83
CA LEU A 63 13.80 -13.14 -4.11
C LEU A 63 14.35 -12.02 -3.23
N ASN A 64 14.73 -10.89 -3.83
CA ASN A 64 15.16 -9.69 -3.10
C ASN A 64 14.03 -8.67 -3.07
N ILE A 65 13.69 -8.20 -1.88
CA ILE A 65 12.65 -7.20 -1.64
C ILE A 65 13.35 -5.86 -1.38
N HIS A 66 13.26 -4.93 -2.34
CA HIS A 66 13.82 -3.59 -2.25
C HIS A 66 12.73 -2.60 -1.82
N GLY A 67 12.68 -2.29 -0.52
CA GLY A 67 11.74 -1.33 0.07
C GLY A 67 12.27 0.10 0.04
N TYR A 68 11.42 1.05 -0.34
CA TYR A 68 11.76 2.47 -0.36
C TYR A 68 10.73 3.29 0.41
N SER A 69 11.16 4.01 1.46
CA SER A 69 10.38 5.10 2.03
C SER A 69 10.81 6.41 1.36
N LEU A 70 9.85 7.11 0.76
CA LEU A 70 10.08 8.33 -0.02
C LEU A 70 9.32 9.52 0.62
N PRO A 71 9.79 9.98 1.82
CA PRO A 71 9.13 11.05 2.54
C PRO A 71 9.24 12.39 1.82
N THR A 72 8.21 13.22 2.04
CA THR A 72 8.14 14.63 1.60
C THR A 72 7.94 15.55 2.81
N ASN A 73 7.79 16.83 2.56
CA ASN A 73 7.48 17.82 3.60
C ASN A 73 6.10 17.63 4.27
N THR A 74 5.21 16.82 3.70
CA THR A 74 3.90 16.48 4.29
C THR A 74 3.91 15.17 5.05
N THR A 75 4.95 14.35 4.91
CA THR A 75 5.11 13.11 5.67
C THR A 75 5.34 13.43 7.14
N ASN A 76 4.50 12.91 8.01
CA ASN A 76 4.65 13.13 9.44
C ASN A 76 5.72 12.19 10.06
N LYS A 77 6.05 12.41 11.34
CA LYS A 77 7.11 11.64 12.01
C LYS A 77 6.69 10.19 12.29
N ASP A 78 5.42 9.97 12.55
CA ASP A 78 4.91 8.62 12.87
C ASP A 78 4.84 7.76 11.60
N GLU A 79 4.46 8.33 10.45
CA GLU A 79 4.57 7.67 9.14
C GLU A 79 6.03 7.29 8.82
N LEU A 80 6.96 8.22 8.98
CA LEU A 80 8.37 7.96 8.72
C LEU A 80 8.94 6.90 9.69
N PHE A 81 8.57 6.98 10.95
CA PHE A 81 8.98 5.99 11.95
C PHE A 81 8.42 4.61 11.61
N THR A 82 7.12 4.51 11.34
CA THR A 82 6.44 3.25 11.01
C THR A 82 6.98 2.66 9.70
N SER A 83 7.17 3.48 8.65
CA SER A 83 7.76 3.00 7.40
C SER A 83 9.17 2.44 7.60
N THR A 84 9.93 3.02 8.53
CA THR A 84 11.28 2.53 8.88
C THR A 84 11.23 1.20 9.62
N LEU A 85 10.28 1.02 10.56
CA LEU A 85 10.07 -0.26 11.23
C LEU A 85 9.68 -1.36 10.24
N VAL A 86 8.71 -1.07 9.37
CA VAL A 86 8.20 -2.00 8.35
C VAL A 86 9.30 -2.39 7.37
N GLY A 87 10.02 -1.40 6.82
CA GLY A 87 11.07 -1.66 5.86
C GLY A 87 12.20 -2.53 6.44
N ASN A 88 12.62 -2.27 7.69
CA ASN A 88 13.64 -3.06 8.36
C ASN A 88 13.17 -4.46 8.77
N ALA A 89 11.88 -4.65 9.03
CA ALA A 89 11.33 -5.94 9.44
C ALA A 89 11.10 -6.89 8.26
N PHE A 90 10.69 -6.37 7.09
CA PHE A 90 10.12 -7.21 6.02
C PHE A 90 10.83 -7.08 4.66
N CYS A 91 11.77 -6.14 4.48
CA CYS A 91 12.48 -5.99 3.22
C CYS A 91 13.90 -6.54 3.32
N THR A 92 14.40 -7.15 2.24
CA THR A 92 15.80 -7.60 2.13
C THR A 92 16.75 -6.38 2.14
N HIS A 93 16.33 -5.33 1.45
CA HIS A 93 17.04 -4.04 1.39
C HIS A 93 16.03 -2.93 1.62
N PHE A 94 16.34 -2.01 2.52
CA PHE A 94 15.47 -0.87 2.80
C PHE A 94 16.24 0.44 2.73
N THR A 95 15.64 1.44 2.10
CA THR A 95 16.22 2.77 1.94
C THR A 95 15.18 3.85 2.22
N VAL A 96 15.57 4.87 2.97
CA VAL A 96 14.80 6.11 3.13
C VAL A 96 15.47 7.17 2.27
N ASP A 97 14.74 7.72 1.28
CA ASP A 97 15.23 8.80 0.42
C ASP A 97 14.25 9.96 0.41
N ASN A 98 14.67 11.10 0.96
CA ASN A 98 13.82 12.29 1.09
C ASN A 98 13.70 13.02 -0.24
N ILE A 99 12.51 12.99 -0.81
CA ILE A 99 12.19 13.55 -2.13
C ILE A 99 11.60 14.96 -2.09
N THR A 100 11.62 15.65 -0.94
CA THR A 100 11.02 16.99 -0.76
C THR A 100 11.54 18.01 -1.78
N ASN A 101 12.86 18.12 -1.93
CA ASN A 101 13.45 19.15 -2.78
C ASN A 101 13.14 18.94 -4.26
N ILE A 102 13.19 17.68 -4.72
CA ILE A 102 12.93 17.40 -6.13
C ILE A 102 11.46 17.58 -6.48
N THR A 103 10.54 17.12 -5.63
CA THR A 103 9.10 17.30 -5.87
C THR A 103 8.69 18.76 -5.78
N LYS A 104 9.30 19.56 -4.90
CA LYS A 104 9.10 21.01 -4.84
C LYS A 104 9.57 21.70 -6.13
N ASN A 105 10.75 21.36 -6.65
CA ASN A 105 11.27 21.94 -7.89
C ASN A 105 10.37 21.59 -9.09
N ILE A 106 9.84 20.35 -9.14
CA ILE A 106 8.89 19.94 -10.18
C ILE A 106 7.59 20.73 -10.07
N ASP A 107 7.07 20.87 -8.85
CA ASP A 107 5.83 21.65 -8.59
C ASP A 107 6.00 23.10 -9.01
N GLU A 108 7.11 23.75 -8.62
CA GLU A 108 7.44 25.12 -9.02
C GLU A 108 7.54 25.28 -10.54
N TYR A 109 8.15 24.31 -11.23
CA TYR A 109 8.28 24.31 -12.69
C TYR A 109 6.92 24.19 -13.40
N LEU A 110 6.07 23.28 -12.94
CA LEU A 110 4.77 22.99 -13.57
C LEU A 110 3.69 24.01 -13.21
N ASN A 111 3.76 24.61 -12.04
CA ASN A 111 2.72 25.48 -11.49
C ASN A 111 3.18 26.94 -11.25
N SER A 112 4.26 27.39 -11.89
CA SER A 112 4.89 28.70 -11.68
C SER A 112 3.97 29.91 -11.86
N SER A 113 2.81 29.74 -12.50
CA SER A 113 1.82 30.81 -12.75
C SER A 113 0.45 30.54 -12.13
N SER A 114 0.28 29.47 -11.34
CA SER A 114 -1.01 29.03 -10.81
C SER A 114 -1.13 29.28 -9.31
N ILE A 115 -2.37 29.44 -8.86
CA ILE A 115 -2.67 29.44 -7.42
C ILE A 115 -2.26 28.08 -6.83
N PRO A 116 -1.60 28.05 -5.65
CA PRO A 116 -1.27 26.80 -4.97
C PRO A 116 -2.50 25.90 -4.84
N ASN A 117 -2.35 24.64 -5.26
CA ASN A 117 -3.42 23.65 -5.20
C ASN A 117 -2.84 22.35 -4.63
N THR A 118 -3.31 21.96 -3.45
CA THR A 118 -2.84 20.78 -2.71
C THR A 118 -3.00 19.49 -3.51
N PHE A 119 -4.10 19.32 -4.26
CA PHE A 119 -4.32 18.17 -5.14
C PHE A 119 -3.26 18.04 -6.23
N LYS A 120 -2.92 19.17 -6.90
CA LYS A 120 -1.86 19.16 -7.92
C LYS A 120 -0.52 18.77 -7.33
N THR A 121 -0.16 19.39 -6.22
CA THR A 121 1.10 19.11 -5.53
C THR A 121 1.16 17.68 -4.99
N GLY A 122 0.05 17.17 -4.44
CA GLY A 122 -0.10 15.78 -4.02
C GLY A 122 0.13 14.80 -5.17
N ASN A 123 -0.55 15.02 -6.29
CA ASN A 123 -0.41 14.19 -7.48
C ASN A 123 1.02 14.19 -8.06
N ILE A 124 1.75 15.30 -7.96
CA ILE A 124 3.17 15.37 -8.36
C ILE A 124 4.00 14.44 -7.46
N LYS A 125 3.77 14.46 -6.15
CA LYS A 125 4.48 13.61 -5.19
C LYS A 125 4.24 12.12 -5.47
N SER A 126 2.97 11.71 -5.67
CA SER A 126 2.61 10.33 -5.99
C SER A 126 3.26 9.87 -7.31
N ARG A 127 3.13 10.66 -8.39
CA ARG A 127 3.77 10.34 -9.69
C ARG A 127 5.29 10.27 -9.60
N PHE A 128 5.92 11.16 -8.83
CA PHE A 128 7.37 11.10 -8.64
C PHE A 128 7.79 9.86 -7.86
N ARG A 129 7.05 9.46 -6.81
CA ARG A 129 7.30 8.20 -6.09
C ARG A 129 7.28 7.02 -7.07
N MET A 130 6.26 6.93 -7.90
CA MET A 130 6.15 5.84 -8.87
C MET A 130 7.26 5.88 -9.93
N MET A 131 7.58 7.06 -10.47
CA MET A 131 8.72 7.22 -11.37
C MET A 131 10.04 6.75 -10.74
N TYR A 132 10.26 7.08 -9.46
CA TYR A 132 11.43 6.64 -8.71
C TYR A 132 11.46 5.10 -8.56
N LEU A 133 10.34 4.49 -8.16
CA LEU A 133 10.25 3.04 -7.98
C LEU A 133 10.48 2.29 -9.31
N TYR A 134 9.90 2.75 -10.41
CA TYR A 134 10.13 2.15 -11.72
C TYR A 134 11.58 2.32 -12.20
N ASN A 135 12.22 3.44 -11.91
CA ASN A 135 13.63 3.60 -12.21
C ASN A 135 14.48 2.59 -11.42
N LYS A 136 14.17 2.38 -10.14
CA LYS A 136 14.84 1.38 -9.30
C LYS A 136 14.55 -0.04 -9.75
N SER A 137 13.33 -0.36 -10.12
CA SER A 137 13.01 -1.69 -10.64
C SER A 137 13.82 -2.03 -11.89
N LYS A 138 14.04 -1.05 -12.77
CA LYS A 138 14.87 -1.22 -13.96
C LYS A 138 16.34 -1.43 -13.61
N GLU A 139 16.85 -0.72 -12.60
CA GLU A 139 18.22 -0.87 -12.09
C GLU A 139 18.49 -2.30 -11.60
N TYR A 140 17.49 -2.92 -10.93
CA TYR A 140 17.60 -4.29 -10.41
C TYR A 140 17.09 -5.38 -11.36
N SER A 141 16.63 -5.02 -12.56
CA SER A 141 15.93 -5.96 -13.45
C SER A 141 14.75 -6.64 -12.77
N GLY A 142 14.02 -5.88 -11.98
CA GLY A 142 12.89 -6.32 -11.17
C GLY A 142 11.56 -5.72 -11.64
N VAL A 143 10.52 -5.91 -10.82
CA VAL A 143 9.17 -5.39 -11.04
C VAL A 143 8.73 -4.51 -9.87
N VAL A 144 7.83 -3.54 -10.13
CA VAL A 144 7.22 -2.71 -9.10
C VAL A 144 5.99 -3.42 -8.55
N VAL A 145 5.88 -3.48 -7.22
CA VAL A 145 4.73 -4.01 -6.50
C VAL A 145 3.90 -2.85 -5.97
N GLY A 146 2.62 -2.80 -6.38
CA GLY A 146 1.65 -1.82 -5.93
C GLY A 146 0.93 -2.25 -4.66
N THR A 147 0.33 -1.28 -4.01
CA THR A 147 -0.33 -1.43 -2.71
C THR A 147 -1.80 -1.05 -2.71
N ASP A 148 -2.36 -0.72 -3.88
CA ASP A 148 -3.78 -0.41 -4.03
C ASP A 148 -4.64 -1.62 -3.67
N ASN A 149 -5.78 -1.33 -3.06
CA ASN A 149 -6.78 -2.29 -2.66
C ASN A 149 -8.11 -2.08 -3.43
N TYR A 150 -9.05 -2.99 -3.23
CA TYR A 150 -10.31 -2.97 -3.98
C TYR A 150 -11.20 -1.76 -3.63
N THR A 151 -11.20 -1.34 -2.38
CA THR A 151 -11.95 -0.16 -1.91
C THR A 151 -11.42 1.10 -2.60
N GLU A 152 -10.12 1.33 -2.57
CA GLU A 152 -9.48 2.47 -3.25
C GLU A 152 -9.72 2.44 -4.75
N LYS A 153 -9.64 1.26 -5.36
CA LYS A 153 -9.93 1.05 -6.78
C LYS A 153 -11.36 1.44 -7.17
N LEU A 154 -12.34 1.06 -6.35
CA LEU A 154 -13.76 1.40 -6.62
C LEU A 154 -14.04 2.90 -6.43
N LEU A 155 -13.40 3.51 -5.44
CA LEU A 155 -13.53 4.95 -5.16
C LEU A 155 -12.79 5.82 -6.18
N GLY A 156 -11.84 5.26 -6.94
CA GLY A 156 -10.86 6.06 -7.69
C GLY A 156 -9.92 6.85 -6.76
N PHE A 157 -9.73 6.36 -5.52
CA PHE A 157 -8.94 7.00 -4.47
C PHE A 157 -7.45 6.72 -4.67
N SER A 158 -6.93 7.16 -5.81
CA SER A 158 -5.53 7.02 -6.21
C SER A 158 -5.14 8.09 -7.22
N THR A 159 -3.87 8.27 -7.45
CA THR A 159 -3.36 9.21 -8.46
C THR A 159 -3.09 8.49 -9.77
N ILE A 160 -3.78 8.88 -10.84
CA ILE A 160 -3.56 8.34 -12.19
C ILE A 160 -2.12 8.57 -12.62
N GLY A 161 -1.42 7.49 -12.99
CA GLY A 161 0.01 7.50 -13.33
C GLY A 161 0.92 7.69 -12.12
N GLY A 162 0.37 7.48 -10.92
CA GLY A 162 1.06 7.45 -9.65
C GLY A 162 0.89 6.09 -8.99
N ASP A 163 0.32 6.08 -7.80
CA ASP A 163 0.09 4.88 -6.98
C ASP A 163 -0.84 3.85 -7.63
N ASP A 164 -1.75 4.27 -8.53
CA ASP A 164 -2.59 3.37 -9.34
C ASP A 164 -1.79 2.52 -10.35
N THR A 165 -0.49 2.74 -10.48
CA THR A 165 0.36 2.11 -11.49
C THR A 165 1.38 1.19 -10.82
N ALA A 166 1.35 -0.10 -11.17
CA ALA A 166 2.36 -1.08 -10.76
C ALA A 166 2.35 -2.28 -11.73
N ASP A 167 3.43 -3.09 -11.70
CA ASP A 167 3.50 -4.30 -12.53
C ASP A 167 2.65 -5.43 -11.93
N ILE A 168 2.56 -5.50 -10.61
CA ILE A 168 1.74 -6.46 -9.85
C ILE A 168 1.12 -5.79 -8.61
N MET A 169 -0.08 -6.21 -8.23
CA MET A 169 -0.83 -5.68 -7.10
C MET A 169 -1.46 -6.82 -6.27
N PRO A 170 -0.75 -7.34 -5.25
CA PRO A 170 -1.17 -8.56 -4.55
C PRO A 170 -2.48 -8.45 -3.77
N ILE A 171 -2.88 -7.24 -3.37
CA ILE A 171 -4.06 -6.98 -2.55
C ILE A 171 -5.18 -6.25 -3.29
N LEU A 172 -5.05 -6.04 -4.61
CA LEU A 172 -6.03 -5.27 -5.41
C LEU A 172 -7.47 -5.82 -5.36
N ASN A 173 -7.64 -7.09 -5.08
CA ASN A 173 -8.95 -7.74 -4.99
C ASN A 173 -9.48 -7.85 -3.55
N LEU A 174 -8.79 -7.27 -2.57
CA LEU A 174 -9.19 -7.27 -1.17
C LEU A 174 -9.81 -5.93 -0.78
N TRP A 175 -10.92 -5.98 -0.05
CA TRP A 175 -11.49 -4.81 0.59
C TRP A 175 -10.54 -4.27 1.67
N LYS A 176 -10.58 -2.99 1.95
CA LYS A 176 -9.78 -2.38 3.02
C LYS A 176 -9.99 -3.07 4.37
N THR A 177 -11.24 -3.42 4.67
CA THR A 177 -11.59 -4.17 5.88
C THR A 177 -11.01 -5.58 5.91
N GLU A 178 -10.90 -6.25 4.77
CA GLU A 178 -10.25 -7.57 4.65
C GLU A 178 -8.74 -7.46 4.87
N ILE A 179 -8.11 -6.35 4.45
CA ILE A 179 -6.68 -6.09 4.70
C ILE A 179 -6.41 -5.92 6.20
N TYR A 180 -7.27 -5.19 6.93
CA TYR A 180 -7.16 -5.13 8.39
C TYR A 180 -7.28 -6.50 9.04
N LYS A 181 -8.19 -7.35 8.59
CA LYS A 181 -8.34 -8.72 9.09
C LYS A 181 -7.16 -9.62 8.75
N LEU A 182 -6.59 -9.46 7.56
CA LEU A 182 -5.36 -10.16 7.16
C LEU A 182 -4.16 -9.69 8.02
N ALA A 183 -4.10 -8.41 8.37
CA ALA A 183 -3.10 -7.87 9.29
C ALA A 183 -3.26 -8.44 10.71
N GLU A 184 -4.49 -8.56 11.25
CA GLU A 184 -4.77 -9.23 12.53
C GLU A 184 -4.31 -10.70 12.51
N HIS A 185 -4.52 -11.40 11.40
CA HIS A 185 -4.04 -12.76 11.20
C HIS A 185 -2.51 -12.84 11.26
N PHE A 186 -1.80 -11.98 10.54
CA PHE A 186 -0.33 -11.92 10.61
C PHE A 186 0.18 -11.56 12.00
N LEU A 187 -0.49 -10.65 12.70
CA LEU A 187 -0.10 -10.28 14.06
C LEU A 187 -0.16 -11.49 15.00
N THR A 188 -1.22 -12.29 14.92
CA THR A 188 -1.35 -13.53 15.69
C THR A 188 -0.21 -14.51 15.38
N GLN A 189 0.15 -14.69 14.10
CA GLN A 189 1.28 -15.55 13.72
C GLN A 189 2.61 -15.04 14.29
N PHE A 190 2.90 -13.72 14.19
CA PHE A 190 4.12 -13.14 14.72
C PHE A 190 4.22 -13.24 16.25
N GLU A 191 3.10 -13.16 16.97
CA GLU A 191 3.05 -13.40 18.41
C GLU A 191 3.39 -14.85 18.75
N GLU A 192 2.83 -15.82 18.03
CA GLU A 192 3.14 -17.25 18.17
C GLU A 192 4.60 -17.56 17.84
N GLU A 193 5.14 -16.96 16.79
CA GLU A 193 6.54 -17.05 16.36
C GLU A 193 7.50 -16.30 17.30
N LYS A 194 7.00 -15.48 18.22
CA LYS A 194 7.76 -14.56 19.11
C LYS A 194 8.63 -13.57 18.32
N ASN A 195 8.17 -13.16 17.17
CA ASN A 195 8.83 -12.17 16.33
C ASN A 195 8.42 -10.75 16.76
N PHE A 196 9.02 -10.26 17.85
CA PHE A 196 8.67 -8.95 18.44
C PHE A 196 8.91 -7.76 17.49
N ALA A 197 9.88 -7.85 16.59
CA ALA A 197 10.15 -6.79 15.63
C ALA A 197 9.01 -6.67 14.59
N ALA A 198 8.56 -7.80 14.06
CA ALA A 198 7.41 -7.86 13.15
C ALA A 198 6.11 -7.43 13.84
N CYS A 199 5.87 -7.89 15.07
CA CYS A 199 4.73 -7.44 15.88
C CYS A 199 4.71 -5.92 16.03
N HIS A 200 5.82 -5.32 16.42
CA HIS A 200 5.92 -3.87 16.65
C HIS A 200 5.71 -3.09 15.34
N ALA A 201 6.32 -3.52 14.24
CA ALA A 201 6.15 -2.89 12.95
C ALA A 201 4.67 -2.91 12.48
N LEU A 202 4.02 -4.08 12.58
CA LEU A 202 2.63 -4.25 12.16
C LEU A 202 1.65 -3.52 13.09
N GLN A 203 1.84 -3.58 14.41
CA GLN A 203 1.02 -2.84 15.38
C GLN A 203 1.12 -1.33 15.16
N SER A 204 2.33 -0.80 14.91
CA SER A 204 2.51 0.62 14.60
C SER A 204 1.74 1.03 13.34
N SER A 205 1.72 0.16 12.32
CA SER A 205 0.98 0.40 11.08
C SER A 205 -0.55 0.33 11.27
N ILE A 206 -1.05 -0.61 12.10
CA ILE A 206 -2.49 -0.70 12.42
C ILE A 206 -2.98 0.52 13.20
N GLN A 207 -2.13 1.09 14.05
CA GLN A 207 -2.45 2.26 14.89
C GLN A 207 -2.31 3.60 14.17
N LEU A 208 -1.68 3.61 13.00
CA LEU A 208 -1.51 4.82 12.21
C LEU A 208 -2.86 5.22 11.59
N ASP A 209 -3.28 6.46 11.78
CA ASP A 209 -4.47 6.98 11.13
C ASP A 209 -4.29 6.94 9.60
N PRO A 210 -5.25 6.37 8.85
CA PRO A 210 -5.16 6.33 7.39
C PRO A 210 -5.08 7.74 6.80
N GLN A 211 -4.04 7.99 6.01
CA GLN A 211 -3.80 9.28 5.35
C GLN A 211 -3.25 9.05 3.94
N ASP A 212 -3.63 9.92 3.01
CA ASP A 212 -3.13 9.87 1.64
C ASP A 212 -1.63 10.23 1.50
N GLY A 213 -1.01 10.76 2.56
CA GLY A 213 0.39 11.20 2.57
C GLY A 213 0.69 12.32 1.57
N LEU A 214 -0.32 12.87 0.92
CA LEU A 214 -0.22 13.93 -0.09
C LEU A 214 -0.45 15.33 0.49
N GLY A 215 -1.13 15.40 1.64
CA GLY A 215 -1.46 16.63 2.36
C GLY A 215 -2.72 17.30 1.80
N ILE A 216 -3.65 16.52 1.28
CA ILE A 216 -4.95 16.98 0.78
C ILE A 216 -5.92 17.18 1.94
N SER A 217 -5.99 16.20 2.84
CA SER A 217 -6.81 16.19 4.06
C SER A 217 -5.98 15.74 5.26
N SER A 218 -6.56 15.81 6.47
CA SER A 218 -5.92 15.31 7.68
C SER A 218 -6.00 13.79 7.78
N THR A 219 -7.11 13.20 7.29
CA THR A 219 -7.34 11.76 7.24
C THR A 219 -8.10 11.37 5.97
N ASP A 220 -8.04 10.10 5.58
CA ASP A 220 -8.87 9.56 4.49
C ASP A 220 -10.35 9.72 4.80
N MET A 221 -10.75 9.53 6.06
CA MET A 221 -12.15 9.65 6.47
C MET A 221 -12.69 11.08 6.32
N ASP A 222 -11.87 12.11 6.59
CA ASP A 222 -12.24 13.51 6.33
C ASP A 222 -12.50 13.76 4.83
N GLN A 223 -11.72 13.11 3.97
CA GLN A 223 -11.85 13.25 2.53
C GLN A 223 -13.05 12.47 1.98
N LEU A 224 -13.30 11.27 2.50
CA LEU A 224 -14.40 10.41 2.07
C LEU A 224 -15.76 10.80 2.70
N GLY A 225 -15.75 11.62 3.77
CA GLY A 225 -16.95 11.98 4.51
C GLY A 225 -17.61 10.80 5.24
N ALA A 226 -16.83 9.79 5.62
CA ALA A 226 -17.25 8.58 6.31
C ALA A 226 -16.63 8.49 7.70
N ASN A 227 -17.14 7.58 8.56
CA ASN A 227 -16.61 7.38 9.91
C ASN A 227 -15.56 6.27 9.98
N SER A 228 -15.57 5.34 9.02
CA SER A 228 -14.63 4.22 8.98
C SER A 228 -14.63 3.54 7.62
N TYR A 229 -13.57 2.80 7.32
CA TYR A 229 -13.53 1.94 6.14
C TYR A 229 -14.56 0.80 6.17
N TYR A 230 -15.04 0.38 7.34
CA TYR A 230 -16.15 -0.59 7.44
C TYR A 230 -17.44 -0.02 6.84
N GLU A 231 -17.74 1.24 7.13
CA GLU A 231 -18.87 1.95 6.54
C GLU A 231 -18.69 2.13 5.03
N VAL A 232 -17.52 2.55 4.59
CA VAL A 232 -17.20 2.73 3.17
C VAL A 232 -17.37 1.43 2.39
N ASP A 233 -16.77 0.36 2.87
CA ASP A 233 -16.81 -0.94 2.21
C ASP A 233 -18.24 -1.51 2.17
N GLU A 234 -19.02 -1.33 3.24
CA GLU A 234 -20.43 -1.78 3.26
C GLU A 234 -21.29 -1.02 2.24
N ILE A 235 -21.13 0.29 2.14
CA ILE A 235 -21.82 1.12 1.15
C ILE A 235 -21.44 0.70 -0.28
N LEU A 236 -20.16 0.52 -0.56
CA LEU A 236 -19.69 0.08 -1.87
C LEU A 236 -20.20 -1.32 -2.23
N PHE A 237 -20.21 -2.23 -1.26
CA PHE A 237 -20.73 -3.58 -1.45
C PHE A 237 -22.22 -3.57 -1.76
N ASP A 238 -23.04 -2.80 -1.02
CA ASP A 238 -24.46 -2.67 -1.24
C ASP A 238 -24.76 -2.05 -2.61
N TYR A 239 -24.00 -1.03 -3.01
CA TYR A 239 -24.08 -0.44 -4.34
C TYR A 239 -23.82 -1.46 -5.46
N LEU A 240 -22.74 -2.23 -5.36
CA LEU A 240 -22.40 -3.25 -6.36
C LEU A 240 -23.48 -4.33 -6.49
N ASN A 241 -24.22 -4.59 -5.40
CA ASN A 241 -25.32 -5.55 -5.39
C ASN A 241 -26.70 -4.93 -5.70
N GLY A 242 -26.77 -3.64 -6.00
CA GLY A 242 -28.01 -2.94 -6.33
C GLY A 242 -28.97 -2.81 -5.14
N ILE A 243 -28.45 -2.81 -3.90
CA ILE A 243 -29.26 -2.80 -2.67
C ILE A 243 -29.52 -1.38 -2.17
N ASP A 244 -28.64 -0.42 -2.47
CA ASP A 244 -28.73 0.93 -1.92
C ASP A 244 -28.59 2.03 -2.99
N GLU A 245 -29.51 3.04 -2.89
CA GLU A 245 -29.47 4.30 -3.63
C GLU A 245 -29.10 5.49 -2.69
N ASN A 246 -28.31 5.25 -1.64
CA ASN A 246 -28.06 6.25 -0.59
C ASN A 246 -27.33 7.51 -1.09
N ASP A 247 -27.72 8.67 -0.54
CA ASP A 247 -27.08 9.95 -0.82
C ASP A 247 -25.59 10.00 -0.43
N LEU A 248 -25.17 9.10 0.46
CA LEU A 248 -23.75 8.97 0.87
C LEU A 248 -22.87 8.52 -0.30
N LEU A 249 -23.34 7.56 -1.11
CA LEU A 249 -22.65 7.13 -2.34
C LEU A 249 -22.48 8.27 -3.34
N LYS A 250 -23.48 9.14 -3.46
CA LYS A 250 -23.39 10.32 -4.33
C LYS A 250 -22.30 11.28 -3.85
N ASN A 251 -22.07 11.39 -2.54
CA ASN A 251 -21.03 12.23 -1.98
C ASN A 251 -19.63 11.61 -2.12
N ILE A 252 -19.51 10.29 -1.99
CA ILE A 252 -18.26 9.54 -2.15
C ILE A 252 -17.83 9.44 -3.63
N LEU A 253 -18.77 9.23 -4.55
CA LEU A 253 -18.47 9.08 -5.99
C LEU A 253 -18.34 10.42 -6.75
N LEU A 254 -18.54 11.56 -6.09
CA LEU A 254 -18.37 12.90 -6.67
C LEU A 254 -16.99 13.53 -6.38
N LEU A 255 -16.09 12.79 -5.72
CA LEU A 255 -14.69 13.16 -5.51
C LEU A 255 -13.83 12.76 -6.70
#